data_e7592184e2b5b2ba5b4b288f2b758e6e
#
_entry.id   e7592184e2b5b2ba5b4b288f2b758e6e
#
_cell.length_a   1.000
_cell.length_b   1.000
_cell.length_c   1.000
_cell.angle_alpha   90.00
_cell.angle_beta   90.00
_cell.angle_gamma   90.00
#
_symmetry.space_group_name_H-M   'P 1'
#
loop_
_entity.id
_entity.type
_entity.pdbx_description
1 polymer ?
#
loop_
_entity_poly.entity_id
_entity_poly.type
_entity_poly.pdbx_seq_one_letter_code
_entity_poly.pdbx_strand_id
1 'polypeptide(L)'
;MARPRNKADLIVAATENFEKLVKMIEEMSDEEKAKDFDFSGDEKKQEAHWGRDKNVRDVLIHLWEWHKLLLQKKKNNRDLKNVKIQFLEEGYSWKTYGAMNKVFWERNQEVLESDALELVKKSHSEVMELLEGFSEAELFEKDVFDWVGGSVLGSYFVSTTSSHYDWAMKKLKAHKKLVLGK
;
A
#
# COMPACT_ATOMS: atom_id res chain seq x y z
N MET A 1 16.33 0.74 2.38
CA MET A 1 16.78 1.29 1.08
C MET A 1 16.57 2.80 1.07
N ALA A 2 17.38 3.55 0.32
CA ALA A 2 17.10 4.97 0.08
C ALA A 2 15.79 5.10 -0.72
N ARG A 3 15.07 6.21 -0.56
CA ARG A 3 13.84 6.46 -1.32
C ARG A 3 14.17 6.59 -2.80
N PRO A 4 13.52 5.85 -3.71
CA PRO A 4 13.73 5.94 -5.16
C PRO A 4 13.57 7.38 -5.68
N ARG A 5 14.45 7.78 -6.60
CA ARG A 5 14.46 9.11 -7.21
C ARG A 5 14.42 9.08 -8.73
N ASN A 6 14.35 7.90 -9.33
CA ASN A 6 14.19 7.65 -10.75
C ASN A 6 13.33 6.41 -10.96
N LYS A 7 12.87 6.22 -12.19
CA LYS A 7 11.98 5.12 -12.59
C LYS A 7 12.62 3.75 -12.38
N ALA A 8 13.89 3.58 -12.72
CA ALA A 8 14.58 2.30 -12.59
C ALA A 8 14.68 1.88 -11.11
N ASP A 9 15.13 2.77 -10.24
CA ASP A 9 15.19 2.50 -8.80
C ASP A 9 13.80 2.22 -8.20
N LEU A 10 12.77 2.90 -8.70
CA LEU A 10 11.39 2.71 -8.24
C LEU A 10 10.87 1.32 -8.62
N ILE A 11 11.08 0.89 -9.86
CA ILE A 11 10.72 -0.46 -10.33
C ILE A 11 11.42 -1.51 -9.48
N VAL A 12 12.74 -1.40 -9.32
CA VAL A 12 13.52 -2.36 -8.51
C VAL A 12 13.01 -2.40 -7.07
N ALA A 13 12.85 -1.24 -6.42
CA ALA A 13 12.40 -1.19 -5.03
C ALA A 13 10.97 -1.73 -4.84
N ALA A 14 10.06 -1.45 -5.77
CA ALA A 14 8.69 -1.96 -5.72
C ALA A 14 8.65 -3.48 -5.88
N THR A 15 9.38 -4.02 -6.89
CA THR A 15 9.42 -5.46 -7.17
C THR A 15 10.07 -6.23 -6.02
N GLU A 16 11.28 -5.84 -5.60
CA GLU A 16 11.98 -6.56 -4.53
C GLU A 16 11.24 -6.54 -3.18
N ASN A 17 10.64 -5.39 -2.81
CA ASN A 17 9.92 -5.31 -1.56
C ASN A 17 8.61 -6.11 -1.62
N PHE A 18 7.96 -6.18 -2.79
CA PHE A 18 6.79 -7.02 -2.98
C PHE A 18 7.12 -8.50 -2.87
N GLU A 19 8.15 -8.96 -3.55
CA GLU A 19 8.63 -10.35 -3.47
C GLU A 19 9.00 -10.75 -2.03
N LYS A 20 9.71 -9.87 -1.32
CA LYS A 20 10.05 -10.08 0.11
C LYS A 20 8.81 -10.17 0.99
N LEU A 21 7.80 -9.34 0.74
CA LEU A 21 6.53 -9.37 1.48
C LEU A 21 5.76 -10.66 1.23
N VAL A 22 5.58 -11.05 -0.04
CA VAL A 22 4.87 -12.29 -0.42
C VAL A 22 5.58 -13.50 0.19
N LYS A 23 6.88 -13.61 0.03
CA LYS A 23 7.69 -14.68 0.63
C LYS A 23 7.51 -14.73 2.15
N MET A 24 7.53 -13.58 2.83
CA MET A 24 7.34 -13.53 4.29
C MET A 24 5.98 -14.07 4.71
N ILE A 25 4.90 -13.78 3.94
CA ILE A 25 3.54 -14.27 4.22
C ILE A 25 3.44 -15.77 3.95
N GLU A 26 4.03 -16.26 2.85
CA GLU A 26 4.03 -17.68 2.48
C GLU A 26 4.82 -18.53 3.49
N GLU A 27 5.88 -17.97 4.09
CA GLU A 27 6.69 -18.62 5.14
C GLU A 27 6.09 -18.50 6.56
N MET A 28 4.95 -17.84 6.75
CA MET A 28 4.27 -17.80 8.04
C MET A 28 3.66 -19.15 8.35
N SER A 29 3.84 -19.62 9.59
CA SER A 29 3.19 -20.84 10.08
C SER A 29 1.68 -20.62 10.24
N ASP A 30 0.92 -21.74 10.30
CA ASP A 30 -0.52 -21.71 10.55
C ASP A 30 -0.85 -21.03 11.89
N GLU A 31 -0.02 -21.20 12.91
CA GLU A 31 -0.16 -20.54 14.21
C GLU A 31 0.03 -19.01 14.08
N GLU A 32 1.04 -18.57 13.34
CA GLU A 32 1.30 -17.14 13.08
C GLU A 32 0.15 -16.50 12.29
N LYS A 33 -0.48 -17.22 11.37
CA LYS A 33 -1.62 -16.72 10.58
C LYS A 33 -2.93 -16.72 11.36
N ALA A 34 -3.16 -17.73 12.18
CA ALA A 34 -4.39 -17.91 12.95
C ALA A 34 -4.51 -16.94 14.13
N LYS A 35 -3.38 -16.44 14.65
CA LYS A 35 -3.36 -15.58 15.83
C LYS A 35 -3.59 -14.12 15.45
N ASP A 36 -4.54 -13.48 16.11
CA ASP A 36 -4.80 -12.05 15.91
C ASP A 36 -3.60 -11.19 16.32
N PHE A 37 -3.44 -10.07 15.64
CA PHE A 37 -2.46 -9.05 15.99
C PHE A 37 -2.87 -8.35 17.28
N ASP A 38 -2.04 -8.41 18.30
CA ASP A 38 -2.18 -7.66 19.53
C ASP A 38 -0.90 -6.86 19.82
N PHE A 39 -0.97 -5.58 19.56
CA PHE A 39 0.11 -4.62 19.83
C PHE A 39 -0.19 -3.70 21.02
N SER A 40 -1.23 -3.98 21.80
CA SER A 40 -1.70 -3.11 22.90
C SER A 40 -0.66 -2.95 24.01
N GLY A 41 0.24 -3.91 24.16
CA GLY A 41 1.33 -3.87 25.14
C GLY A 41 2.56 -3.05 24.71
N ASP A 42 2.60 -2.49 23.50
CA ASP A 42 3.76 -1.74 22.99
C ASP A 42 3.42 -0.24 22.88
N GLU A 43 3.90 0.54 23.86
CA GLU A 43 3.69 2.01 23.91
C GLU A 43 4.21 2.77 22.67
N LYS A 44 5.07 2.16 21.86
CA LYS A 44 5.60 2.75 20.63
C LYS A 44 4.68 2.54 19.42
N LYS A 45 3.61 1.78 19.57
CA LYS A 45 2.67 1.43 18.48
C LYS A 45 1.32 2.13 18.66
N GLN A 46 1.35 3.47 18.68
CA GLN A 46 0.18 4.32 18.93
C GLN A 46 -0.60 4.71 17.68
N GLU A 47 -0.02 4.57 16.47
CA GLU A 47 -0.71 4.93 15.23
C GLU A 47 -1.94 4.02 15.02
N ALA A 48 -3.02 4.61 14.51
CA ALA A 48 -4.32 3.95 14.37
C ALA A 48 -4.29 2.58 13.67
N HIS A 49 -3.38 2.39 12.73
CA HIS A 49 -3.25 1.11 12.02
C HIS A 49 -2.81 -0.07 12.88
N TRP A 50 -2.10 0.18 13.99
CA TRP A 50 -1.70 -0.91 14.90
C TRP A 50 -2.89 -1.54 15.61
N GLY A 51 -3.87 -0.73 15.99
CA GLY A 51 -5.10 -1.21 16.64
C GLY A 51 -6.19 -1.63 15.65
N ARG A 52 -6.18 -1.07 14.42
CA ARG A 52 -7.18 -1.36 13.39
C ARG A 52 -7.00 -2.74 12.77
N ASP A 53 -5.79 -3.06 12.31
CA ASP A 53 -5.52 -4.29 11.57
C ASP A 53 -5.34 -5.45 12.54
N LYS A 54 -6.16 -6.49 12.41
CA LYS A 54 -6.22 -7.63 13.34
C LYS A 54 -5.46 -8.86 12.85
N ASN A 55 -5.19 -8.96 11.55
CA ASN A 55 -4.57 -10.14 10.95
C ASN A 55 -3.88 -9.80 9.63
N VAL A 56 -3.31 -10.82 9.00
CA VAL A 56 -2.61 -10.70 7.70
C VAL A 56 -3.54 -10.19 6.61
N ARG A 57 -4.80 -10.67 6.57
CA ARG A 57 -5.82 -10.21 5.62
C ARG A 57 -5.98 -8.68 5.67
N ASP A 58 -6.11 -8.08 6.85
CA ASP A 58 -6.33 -6.65 7.01
C ASP A 58 -5.17 -5.82 6.44
N VAL A 59 -3.94 -6.31 6.60
CA VAL A 59 -2.75 -5.70 5.99
C VAL A 59 -2.80 -5.79 4.47
N LEU A 60 -3.14 -6.96 3.92
CA LEU A 60 -3.25 -7.17 2.48
C LEU A 60 -4.36 -6.31 1.86
N ILE A 61 -5.53 -6.25 2.49
CA ILE A 61 -6.63 -5.38 2.06
C ILE A 61 -6.22 -3.91 2.04
N HIS A 62 -5.47 -3.44 3.05
CA HIS A 62 -4.96 -2.08 3.05
C HIS A 62 -4.07 -1.81 1.82
N LEU A 63 -3.15 -2.70 1.50
CA LEU A 63 -2.30 -2.57 0.32
C LEU A 63 -3.12 -2.56 -0.98
N TRP A 64 -4.06 -3.49 -1.12
CA TRP A 64 -4.93 -3.59 -2.29
C TRP A 64 -5.78 -2.33 -2.51
N GLU A 65 -6.38 -1.78 -1.46
CA GLU A 65 -7.17 -0.56 -1.54
C GLU A 65 -6.32 0.65 -1.99
N TRP A 66 -5.09 0.77 -1.51
CA TRP A 66 -4.17 1.81 -1.95
C TRP A 66 -3.70 1.60 -3.40
N HIS A 67 -3.51 0.35 -3.86
CA HIS A 67 -3.29 0.06 -5.28
C HIS A 67 -4.47 0.52 -6.14
N LYS A 68 -5.71 0.27 -5.70
CA LYS A 68 -6.91 0.71 -6.43
C LYS A 68 -6.97 2.23 -6.58
N LEU A 69 -6.62 2.99 -5.53
CA LEU A 69 -6.55 4.45 -5.62
C LEU A 69 -5.60 4.92 -6.74
N LEU A 70 -4.46 4.26 -6.86
CA LEU A 70 -3.48 4.58 -7.91
C LEU A 70 -3.97 4.15 -9.29
N LEU A 71 -4.53 2.95 -9.42
CA LEU A 71 -5.04 2.39 -10.68
C LEU A 71 -6.24 3.16 -11.24
N GLN A 72 -7.12 3.69 -10.39
CA GLN A 72 -8.24 4.54 -10.82
C GLN A 72 -7.77 5.79 -11.56
N LYS A 73 -6.55 6.27 -11.32
CA LYS A 73 -5.99 7.45 -12.00
C LYS A 73 -5.54 7.17 -13.44
N LYS A 74 -5.28 5.89 -13.80
CA LYS A 74 -5.02 5.47 -15.19
C LYS A 74 -6.18 5.84 -16.14
N LYS A 75 -7.43 5.62 -15.69
CA LYS A 75 -8.63 5.82 -16.51
C LYS A 75 -8.94 7.28 -16.81
N ASN A 76 -8.57 8.18 -15.89
CA ASN A 76 -9.03 9.57 -15.91
C ASN A 76 -7.99 10.57 -16.46
N ASN A 77 -6.71 10.18 -16.58
CA ASN A 77 -5.61 11.13 -16.84
C ASN A 77 -5.22 11.30 -18.32
N ARG A 78 -5.56 10.36 -19.21
CA ARG A 78 -5.22 10.50 -20.64
C ARG A 78 -6.22 11.35 -21.44
N ASP A 79 -7.47 11.50 -20.93
CA ASP A 79 -8.55 12.14 -21.68
C ASP A 79 -9.11 13.44 -21.05
N LEU A 80 -8.68 13.84 -19.85
CA LEU A 80 -9.31 14.92 -19.09
C LEU A 80 -8.32 15.95 -18.54
N LYS A 81 -7.82 16.82 -19.41
CA LYS A 81 -6.95 17.96 -19.00
C LYS A 81 -7.60 18.98 -18.05
N ASN A 82 -8.90 18.85 -17.74
CA ASN A 82 -9.67 19.84 -16.99
C ASN A 82 -10.52 19.29 -15.85
N VAL A 83 -10.33 18.03 -15.43
CA VAL A 83 -11.05 17.47 -14.27
C VAL A 83 -10.15 17.52 -13.05
N LYS A 84 -10.66 18.16 -12.00
CA LYS A 84 -9.99 18.22 -10.70
C LYS A 84 -9.95 16.81 -10.10
N ILE A 85 -8.90 16.04 -10.43
CA ILE A 85 -8.71 14.68 -9.94
C ILE A 85 -8.15 14.75 -8.53
N GLN A 86 -8.80 14.07 -7.61
CA GLN A 86 -8.30 13.87 -6.25
C GLN A 86 -7.75 12.45 -6.12
N PHE A 87 -6.58 12.26 -5.49
CA PHE A 87 -5.99 10.93 -5.31
C PHE A 87 -6.83 10.05 -4.38
N LEU A 88 -7.24 10.57 -3.24
CA LEU A 88 -8.06 9.87 -2.26
C LEU A 88 -9.51 9.72 -2.76
N GLU A 89 -10.28 8.84 -2.12
CA GLU A 89 -11.73 8.73 -2.39
C GLU A 89 -12.45 10.06 -2.10
N GLU A 90 -13.57 10.27 -2.77
CA GLU A 90 -14.39 11.48 -2.58
C GLU A 90 -14.79 11.66 -1.11
N GLY A 91 -14.74 12.89 -0.63
CA GLY A 91 -15.03 13.24 0.76
C GLY A 91 -13.82 13.12 1.71
N TYR A 92 -12.69 12.56 1.28
CA TYR A 92 -11.50 12.45 2.11
C TYR A 92 -10.36 13.36 1.66
N SER A 93 -9.48 13.70 2.60
CA SER A 93 -8.29 14.51 2.40
C SER A 93 -7.09 13.90 3.13
N TRP A 94 -5.90 14.42 2.88
CA TRP A 94 -4.68 13.99 3.61
C TRP A 94 -4.74 14.22 5.13
N LYS A 95 -5.73 15.01 5.61
CA LYS A 95 -6.01 15.17 7.05
C LYS A 95 -6.97 14.10 7.58
N THR A 96 -7.80 13.51 6.71
CA THR A 96 -8.88 12.58 7.08
C THR A 96 -8.71 11.17 6.49
N TYR A 97 -7.60 10.90 5.81
CA TYR A 97 -7.34 9.58 5.18
C TYR A 97 -7.36 8.41 6.18
N GLY A 98 -7.14 8.68 7.47
CA GLY A 98 -7.29 7.68 8.52
C GLY A 98 -8.72 7.13 8.61
N ALA A 99 -9.74 8.00 8.46
CA ALA A 99 -11.14 7.58 8.38
C ALA A 99 -11.43 6.77 7.11
N MET A 100 -10.86 7.15 5.96
CA MET A 100 -10.92 6.37 4.72
C MET A 100 -10.34 4.97 4.90
N ASN A 101 -9.18 4.86 5.54
CA ASN A 101 -8.56 3.56 5.83
C ASN A 101 -9.44 2.68 6.75
N LYS A 102 -10.20 3.30 7.67
CA LYS A 102 -11.17 2.57 8.49
C LYS A 102 -12.31 2.01 7.64
N VAL A 103 -12.85 2.79 6.71
CA VAL A 103 -13.87 2.33 5.76
C VAL A 103 -13.33 1.21 4.86
N PHE A 104 -12.08 1.29 4.40
CA PHE A 104 -11.43 0.20 3.65
C PHE A 104 -11.41 -1.09 4.45
N TRP A 105 -11.04 -1.01 5.71
CA TRP A 105 -11.03 -2.14 6.63
C TRP A 105 -12.45 -2.70 6.85
N GLU A 106 -13.45 -1.84 7.15
CA GLU A 106 -14.83 -2.25 7.45
C GLU A 106 -15.50 -2.95 6.27
N ARG A 107 -15.35 -2.45 5.04
CA ARG A 107 -16.04 -2.98 3.85
C ARG A 107 -15.49 -4.30 3.32
N ASN A 108 -14.34 -4.76 3.83
CA ASN A 108 -13.66 -5.96 3.32
C ASN A 108 -13.54 -7.07 4.38
N GLN A 109 -14.34 -7.04 5.45
CA GLN A 109 -14.22 -8.00 6.54
C GLN A 109 -14.57 -9.44 6.15
N GLU A 110 -15.36 -9.62 5.09
CA GLU A 110 -15.77 -10.94 4.56
C GLU A 110 -14.76 -11.55 3.56
N VAL A 111 -13.72 -10.80 3.18
CA VAL A 111 -12.68 -11.31 2.25
C VAL A 111 -11.81 -12.33 2.98
N LEU A 112 -11.57 -13.49 2.37
CA LEU A 112 -10.66 -14.49 2.91
C LEU A 112 -9.19 -14.03 2.76
N GLU A 113 -8.30 -14.50 3.63
CA GLU A 113 -6.86 -14.15 3.55
C GLU A 113 -6.23 -14.59 2.22
N SER A 114 -6.58 -15.80 1.74
CA SER A 114 -6.14 -16.30 0.44
C SER A 114 -6.54 -15.37 -0.71
N ASP A 115 -7.80 -14.91 -0.70
CA ASP A 115 -8.33 -14.03 -1.73
C ASP A 115 -7.67 -12.64 -1.64
N ALA A 116 -7.44 -12.14 -0.43
CA ALA A 116 -6.74 -10.88 -0.22
C ALA A 116 -5.30 -10.91 -0.77
N LEU A 117 -4.59 -12.04 -0.62
CA LEU A 117 -3.25 -12.22 -1.18
C LEU A 117 -3.27 -12.20 -2.72
N GLU A 118 -4.24 -12.90 -3.34
CA GLU A 118 -4.39 -12.90 -4.81
C GLU A 118 -4.80 -11.52 -5.35
N LEU A 119 -5.68 -10.80 -4.65
CA LEU A 119 -6.05 -9.42 -4.99
C LEU A 119 -4.82 -8.49 -4.98
N VAL A 120 -3.94 -8.63 -3.98
CA VAL A 120 -2.71 -7.82 -3.89
C VAL A 120 -1.73 -8.21 -4.98
N LYS A 121 -1.51 -9.51 -5.24
CA LYS A 121 -0.63 -9.98 -6.32
C LYS A 121 -1.08 -9.43 -7.67
N LYS A 122 -2.37 -9.54 -7.99
CA LYS A 122 -2.95 -9.01 -9.22
C LYS A 122 -2.80 -7.50 -9.32
N SER A 123 -3.21 -6.76 -8.30
CA SER A 123 -3.15 -5.30 -8.32
C SER A 123 -1.71 -4.77 -8.33
N HIS A 124 -0.74 -5.48 -7.71
CA HIS A 124 0.68 -5.16 -7.86
C HIS A 124 1.13 -5.22 -9.32
N SER A 125 0.81 -6.30 -10.04
CA SER A 125 1.13 -6.43 -11.47
C SER A 125 0.52 -5.30 -12.29
N GLU A 126 -0.73 -4.94 -12.04
CA GLU A 126 -1.41 -3.83 -12.72
C GLU A 126 -0.76 -2.47 -12.41
N VAL A 127 -0.31 -2.26 -11.15
CA VAL A 127 0.41 -1.04 -10.75
C VAL A 127 1.77 -0.97 -11.42
N MET A 128 2.49 -2.09 -11.54
CA MET A 128 3.79 -2.13 -12.24
C MET A 128 3.63 -1.87 -13.73
N GLU A 129 2.62 -2.45 -14.38
CA GLU A 129 2.28 -2.14 -15.78
C GLU A 129 1.95 -0.65 -15.97
N LEU A 130 1.17 -0.08 -15.04
CA LEU A 130 0.87 1.35 -15.04
C LEU A 130 2.14 2.20 -14.91
N LEU A 131 3.02 1.86 -14.00
CA LEU A 131 4.31 2.52 -13.77
C LEU A 131 5.20 2.50 -15.03
N GLU A 132 5.29 1.36 -15.67
CA GLU A 132 6.07 1.20 -16.90
C GLU A 132 5.55 2.07 -18.05
N GLY A 133 4.25 2.37 -18.07
CA GLY A 133 3.63 3.24 -19.06
C GLY A 133 3.98 4.73 -18.94
N PHE A 134 4.59 5.19 -17.83
CA PHE A 134 5.03 6.57 -17.65
C PHE A 134 6.51 6.75 -18.02
N SER A 135 6.87 7.89 -18.59
CA SER A 135 8.25 8.32 -18.77
C SER A 135 8.91 8.74 -17.46
N GLU A 136 10.22 8.84 -17.45
CA GLU A 136 11.00 9.39 -16.32
C GLU A 136 10.52 10.80 -15.93
N ALA A 137 10.34 11.67 -16.92
CA ALA A 137 9.87 13.04 -16.73
C ALA A 137 8.47 13.09 -16.10
N GLU A 138 7.51 12.28 -16.59
CA GLU A 138 6.17 12.21 -16.03
C GLU A 138 6.18 11.75 -14.55
N LEU A 139 7.10 10.88 -14.17
CA LEU A 139 7.19 10.38 -12.81
C LEU A 139 7.90 11.35 -11.85
N PHE A 140 8.96 12.03 -12.29
CA PHE A 140 9.88 12.72 -11.38
C PHE A 140 10.04 14.21 -11.61
N GLU A 141 9.45 14.78 -12.67
CA GLU A 141 9.37 16.23 -12.83
C GLU A 141 8.14 16.79 -12.11
N LYS A 142 8.26 18.02 -11.61
CA LYS A 142 7.17 18.74 -10.96
C LYS A 142 6.21 19.32 -12.00
N ASP A 143 5.01 19.60 -11.56
CA ASP A 143 3.99 20.32 -12.33
C ASP A 143 3.53 19.62 -13.62
N VAL A 144 3.79 18.28 -13.73
CA VAL A 144 3.31 17.47 -14.84
C VAL A 144 1.84 17.08 -14.64
N PHE A 145 1.44 16.81 -13.39
CA PHE A 145 0.07 16.43 -13.03
C PHE A 145 -0.46 17.30 -11.90
N ASP A 146 -1.53 18.05 -12.13
CA ASP A 146 -2.13 18.98 -11.16
C ASP A 146 -2.53 18.30 -9.84
N TRP A 147 -3.00 17.06 -9.91
CA TRP A 147 -3.53 16.34 -8.76
C TRP A 147 -2.48 15.81 -7.77
N VAL A 148 -1.21 15.81 -8.13
CA VAL A 148 -0.12 15.45 -7.21
C VAL A 148 0.28 16.62 -6.30
N GLY A 149 -0.29 17.80 -6.51
CA GLY A 149 0.01 19.02 -5.75
C GLY A 149 1.48 19.42 -5.90
N GLY A 150 2.12 19.81 -4.80
CA GLY A 150 3.55 20.18 -4.79
C GLY A 150 4.52 18.98 -4.84
N SER A 151 4.02 17.74 -5.09
CA SER A 151 4.82 16.51 -5.17
C SER A 151 5.10 16.12 -6.63
N VAL A 152 5.54 14.88 -6.83
CA VAL A 152 5.70 14.26 -8.16
C VAL A 152 4.95 12.94 -8.18
N LEU A 153 4.53 12.48 -9.35
CA LEU A 153 3.78 11.23 -9.49
C LEU A 153 4.56 10.01 -8.94
N GLY A 154 5.87 9.95 -9.15
CA GLY A 154 6.74 8.91 -8.61
C GLY A 154 6.67 8.79 -7.09
N SER A 155 6.40 9.87 -6.35
CA SER A 155 6.21 9.82 -4.90
C SER A 155 4.95 9.06 -4.50
N TYR A 156 3.89 9.11 -5.29
CA TYR A 156 2.67 8.32 -5.07
C TYR A 156 2.92 6.83 -5.32
N PHE A 157 3.64 6.49 -6.39
CA PHE A 157 4.07 5.12 -6.63
C PHE A 157 4.95 4.58 -5.50
N VAL A 158 5.98 5.33 -5.08
CA VAL A 158 6.85 4.95 -3.93
C VAL A 158 6.01 4.72 -2.69
N SER A 159 5.10 5.63 -2.37
CA SER A 159 4.23 5.53 -1.20
C SER A 159 3.33 4.30 -1.26
N THR A 160 2.69 4.06 -2.41
CA THR A 160 1.71 2.99 -2.60
C THR A 160 2.35 1.60 -2.75
N THR A 161 3.62 1.51 -3.14
CA THR A 161 4.35 0.26 -3.36
C THR A 161 5.45 0.05 -2.32
N SER A 162 6.69 0.39 -2.64
CA SER A 162 7.88 0.03 -1.85
C SER A 162 7.79 0.46 -0.38
N SER A 163 7.25 1.65 -0.09
CA SER A 163 7.09 2.13 1.29
C SER A 163 5.97 1.41 2.03
N HIS A 164 4.84 1.13 1.37
CA HIS A 164 3.74 0.36 1.96
C HIS A 164 4.13 -1.11 2.20
N TYR A 165 4.90 -1.72 1.30
CA TYR A 165 5.39 -3.08 1.50
C TYR A 165 6.37 -3.16 2.69
N ASP A 166 7.25 -2.17 2.84
CA ASP A 166 8.12 -2.05 4.02
C ASP A 166 7.31 -1.91 5.31
N TRP A 167 6.27 -1.08 5.28
CA TRP A 167 5.35 -0.92 6.41
C TRP A 167 4.65 -2.24 6.77
N ALA A 168 4.11 -2.95 5.78
CA ALA A 168 3.48 -4.26 5.96
C ALA A 168 4.46 -5.27 6.57
N MET A 169 5.66 -5.39 6.01
CA MET A 169 6.70 -6.29 6.53
C MET A 169 7.10 -5.97 7.97
N LYS A 170 7.18 -4.69 8.34
CA LYS A 170 7.46 -4.28 9.74
C LYS A 170 6.36 -4.75 10.69
N LYS A 171 5.09 -4.63 10.27
CA LYS A 171 3.95 -5.09 11.07
C LYS A 171 3.96 -6.61 11.23
N LEU A 172 4.14 -7.37 10.16
CA LEU A 172 4.22 -8.83 10.19
C LEU A 172 5.38 -9.32 11.04
N LYS A 173 6.57 -8.70 10.92
CA LYS A 173 7.73 -9.02 11.78
C LYS A 173 7.43 -8.77 13.26
N ALA A 174 6.74 -7.68 13.58
CA ALA A 174 6.35 -7.40 14.96
C ALA A 174 5.38 -8.46 15.49
N HIS A 175 4.40 -8.86 14.69
CA HIS A 175 3.47 -9.95 15.03
C HIS A 175 4.19 -11.28 15.26
N LYS A 176 5.05 -11.71 14.33
CA LYS A 176 5.84 -12.94 14.47
C LYS A 176 6.65 -12.98 15.77
N LYS A 177 7.24 -11.86 16.17
CA LYS A 177 7.95 -11.77 17.45
C LYS A 177 7.02 -12.00 18.65
N LEU A 178 5.82 -11.44 18.64
CA LEU A 178 4.83 -11.64 19.70
C LEU A 178 4.37 -13.10 19.79
N VAL A 179 4.11 -13.74 18.65
CA VAL A 179 3.71 -15.16 18.61
C VAL A 179 4.82 -16.06 19.14
N LEU A 180 6.08 -15.79 18.80
CA LEU A 180 7.25 -16.57 19.23
C LEU A 180 7.72 -16.25 20.66
N GLY A 181 7.07 -15.31 21.36
CA GLY A 181 7.43 -14.91 22.73
C GLY A 181 8.81 -14.23 22.83
N LYS A 182 9.23 -13.52 21.76
CA LYS A 182 10.54 -12.87 21.66
C LYS A 182 10.44 -11.34 21.68
#